data_2bc9801247b9a91a067c1436d0986b54
#
_entry.id   2bc9801247b9a91a067c1436d0986b54
#
_cell.length_a   1.000
_cell.length_b   1.000
_cell.length_c   1.000
_cell.angle_alpha   90.00
_cell.angle_beta   90.00
_cell.angle_gamma   90.00
#
_symmetry.space_group_name_H-M   'P 1'
#
loop_
_entity.id
_entity.type
_entity.pdbx_description
1 polymer ?
#
loop_
_entity_poly.entity_id
_entity_poly.type
_entity_poly.pdbx_seq_one_letter_code
_entity_poly.pdbx_strand_id
1 'polypeptide(L)'
;VNLKKFEPFDQTIELSTLFTQKENQLMYYFNVNKAKSSDEKKLLFYVIQNGNLRRQNGAYLSEVDSELYNILFSNSNINTTVRERLVIDQSNTYESQKTLPIRIGQSNFSKNVRDNFNHICCFPNCEVADSSFLIGAHIARWSDNSESRGNTSNGLCLCLFHDKAFEIGLFTLDDNLSVSIDIERLSYYHSPINQIIESNGQAIKDSKIPINVKYLRHHWARIGYRPWK
;
A
#
# COMPACT_ATOMS: atom_id res chain seq x y z
N VAL A 1 -7.03 -14.49 28.59
CA VAL A 1 -6.10 -14.68 27.47
C VAL A 1 -5.14 -15.79 27.84
N ASN A 2 -5.19 -16.94 27.17
CA ASN A 2 -4.22 -18.01 27.36
C ASN A 2 -2.96 -17.68 26.58
N LEU A 3 -1.92 -17.20 27.24
CA LEU A 3 -0.60 -17.00 26.63
C LEU A 3 0.03 -18.38 26.42
N LYS A 4 0.07 -18.86 25.18
CA LYS A 4 0.58 -20.20 24.86
C LYS A 4 2.11 -20.28 24.88
N LYS A 5 2.80 -19.16 24.71
CA LYS A 5 4.27 -19.08 24.68
C LYS A 5 4.71 -17.71 25.16
N PHE A 6 5.54 -17.65 26.16
CA PHE A 6 6.18 -16.43 26.64
C PHE A 6 7.69 -16.58 26.50
N GLU A 7 8.30 -15.70 25.74
CA GLU A 7 9.74 -15.60 25.61
C GLU A 7 10.13 -14.16 25.98
N PRO A 8 10.88 -13.93 27.07
CA PRO A 8 11.37 -12.62 27.41
C PRO A 8 12.39 -12.15 26.37
N PHE A 9 12.47 -10.87 26.14
CA PHE A 9 13.54 -10.29 25.32
C PHE A 9 14.86 -10.36 26.09
N ASP A 10 15.95 -10.66 25.40
CA ASP A 10 17.29 -10.70 25.98
C ASP A 10 17.75 -9.31 26.47
N GLN A 11 17.17 -8.25 25.94
CA GLN A 11 17.44 -6.87 26.31
C GLN A 11 16.16 -6.11 26.57
N THR A 12 16.16 -5.29 27.62
CA THR A 12 15.06 -4.37 27.93
C THR A 12 15.08 -3.21 26.94
N ILE A 13 13.92 -2.93 26.32
CA ILE A 13 13.74 -1.75 25.48
C ILE A 13 13.27 -0.60 26.37
N GLU A 14 14.09 0.43 26.48
CA GLU A 14 13.69 1.66 27.19
C GLU A 14 12.79 2.52 26.28
N LEU A 15 11.54 2.74 26.70
CA LEU A 15 10.54 3.45 25.89
C LEU A 15 10.94 4.89 25.58
N SER A 16 11.63 5.59 26.48
CA SER A 16 12.12 6.96 26.26
C SER A 16 13.10 7.02 25.08
N THR A 17 14.05 6.11 25.06
CA THR A 17 15.03 5.96 23.98
C THR A 17 14.36 5.57 22.68
N LEU A 18 13.45 4.58 22.73
CA LEU A 18 12.68 4.15 21.55
C LEU A 18 11.87 5.30 20.95
N PHE A 19 11.15 6.08 21.78
CA PHE A 19 10.34 7.20 21.31
C PHE A 19 11.17 8.30 20.67
N THR A 20 12.38 8.55 21.18
CA THR A 20 13.28 9.53 20.58
C THR A 20 13.87 9.04 19.26
N GLN A 21 14.31 7.79 19.20
CA GLN A 21 14.99 7.25 18.02
C GLN A 21 14.05 6.91 16.87
N LYS A 22 12.80 6.55 17.18
CA LYS A 22 11.80 6.05 16.21
C LYS A 22 10.55 6.93 16.14
N GLU A 23 10.62 8.18 16.59
CA GLU A 23 9.49 9.09 16.70
C GLU A 23 8.65 9.15 15.43
N ASN A 24 9.26 9.49 14.30
CA ASN A 24 8.56 9.65 13.03
C ASN A 24 7.87 8.36 12.57
N GLN A 25 8.54 7.22 12.72
CA GLN A 25 8.02 5.92 12.31
C GLN A 25 6.81 5.51 13.18
N LEU A 26 6.92 5.70 14.50
CA LEU A 26 5.85 5.38 15.44
C LEU A 26 4.65 6.33 15.28
N MET A 27 4.90 7.62 15.01
CA MET A 27 3.84 8.59 14.71
C MET A 27 3.10 8.23 13.43
N TYR A 28 3.82 7.86 12.38
CA TYR A 28 3.24 7.40 11.13
C TYR A 28 2.37 6.16 11.35
N TYR A 29 2.92 5.12 11.98
CA TYR A 29 2.20 3.88 12.27
C TYR A 29 0.94 4.14 13.10
N PHE A 30 1.01 5.01 14.11
CA PHE A 30 -0.15 5.39 14.92
C PHE A 30 -1.26 6.01 14.08
N ASN A 31 -0.92 6.95 13.20
CA ASN A 31 -1.91 7.64 12.35
C ASN A 31 -2.55 6.69 11.34
N VAL A 32 -1.78 5.79 10.74
CA VAL A 32 -2.29 4.72 9.87
C VAL A 32 -3.25 3.80 10.63
N ASN A 33 -2.86 3.36 11.82
CA ASN A 33 -3.72 2.53 12.67
C ASN A 33 -5.01 3.26 13.10
N LYS A 34 -4.92 4.56 13.41
CA LYS A 34 -6.07 5.39 13.79
C LYS A 34 -7.08 5.55 12.65
N ALA A 35 -6.63 5.55 11.41
CA ALA A 35 -7.47 5.68 10.22
C ALA A 35 -8.19 4.39 9.81
N LYS A 36 -7.86 3.25 10.43
CA LYS A 36 -8.52 1.96 10.17
C LYS A 36 -9.93 1.92 10.74
N SER A 37 -10.76 0.98 10.24
CA SER A 37 -12.06 0.68 10.80
C SER A 37 -11.94 0.16 12.24
N SER A 38 -13.01 0.21 13.03
CA SER A 38 -13.01 -0.26 14.41
C SER A 38 -12.54 -1.70 14.57
N ASP A 39 -12.89 -2.56 13.58
CA ASP A 39 -12.59 -4.00 13.61
C ASP A 39 -11.14 -4.32 13.22
N GLU A 40 -10.46 -3.38 12.54
CA GLU A 40 -9.08 -3.52 12.09
C GLU A 40 -8.09 -2.74 12.96
N LYS A 41 -8.61 -1.90 13.84
CA LYS A 41 -7.82 -1.01 14.68
C LYS A 41 -7.17 -1.77 15.82
N LYS A 42 -5.86 -1.68 15.93
CA LYS A 42 -5.08 -2.34 16.96
C LYS A 42 -4.92 -1.48 18.19
N LEU A 43 -4.92 -2.12 19.35
CA LEU A 43 -4.56 -1.48 20.60
C LEU A 43 -3.03 -1.38 20.69
N LEU A 44 -2.52 -0.15 20.71
CA LEU A 44 -1.09 0.11 20.76
C LEU A 44 -0.65 0.39 22.20
N PHE A 45 0.61 0.07 22.52
CA PHE A 45 1.23 0.36 23.82
C PHE A 45 1.55 1.85 24.05
N TYR A 46 1.31 2.69 23.02
CA TYR A 46 1.57 4.12 23.04
C TYR A 46 0.45 4.92 22.38
N VAL A 47 0.43 6.21 22.66
CA VAL A 47 -0.49 7.20 22.08
C VAL A 47 0.27 8.47 21.71
N ILE A 48 -0.33 9.30 20.85
CA ILE A 48 0.13 10.65 20.59
C ILE A 48 -0.72 11.62 21.41
N GLN A 49 -0.10 12.36 22.31
CA GLN A 49 -0.73 13.43 23.09
C GLN A 49 0.07 14.74 22.95
N ASN A 50 -0.61 15.81 22.54
CA ASN A 50 0.01 17.11 22.31
C ASN A 50 1.23 17.04 21.35
N GLY A 51 1.13 16.22 20.31
CA GLY A 51 2.20 16.03 19.34
C GLY A 51 3.36 15.14 19.80
N ASN A 52 3.31 14.57 21.02
CA ASN A 52 4.39 13.74 21.56
C ASN A 52 3.92 12.30 21.78
N LEU A 53 4.85 11.35 21.62
CA LEU A 53 4.64 9.96 21.97
C LEU A 53 4.58 9.78 23.49
N ARG A 54 3.54 9.10 23.96
CA ARG A 54 3.31 8.79 25.36
C ARG A 54 2.92 7.32 25.54
N ARG A 55 3.31 6.74 26.66
CA ARG A 55 2.88 5.39 27.01
C ARG A 55 1.36 5.36 27.17
N GLN A 56 0.71 4.35 26.60
CA GLN A 56 -0.71 4.09 26.79
C GLN A 56 -0.93 3.40 28.14
N ASN A 57 -1.64 4.08 29.06
CA ASN A 57 -2.00 3.50 30.34
C ASN A 57 -3.02 2.37 30.15
N GLY A 58 -2.78 1.23 30.81
CA GLY A 58 -3.67 0.06 30.72
C GLY A 58 -3.45 -0.86 29.51
N ALA A 59 -2.54 -0.51 28.58
CA ALA A 59 -2.18 -1.39 27.45
C ALA A 59 -1.11 -2.40 27.87
N TYR A 60 -1.50 -3.38 28.70
CA TYR A 60 -0.59 -4.44 29.16
C TYR A 60 -0.28 -5.47 28.06
N LEU A 61 -1.18 -5.62 27.09
CA LEU A 61 -1.00 -6.47 25.91
C LEU A 61 -1.35 -5.65 24.68
N SER A 62 -0.41 -5.52 23.78
CA SER A 62 -0.60 -4.85 22.50
C SER A 62 -0.31 -5.81 21.37
N GLU A 63 -1.13 -5.75 20.31
CA GLU A 63 -0.83 -6.49 19.10
C GLU A 63 0.32 -5.84 18.36
N VAL A 64 1.33 -6.63 18.06
CA VAL A 64 2.50 -6.21 17.28
C VAL A 64 2.48 -6.99 15.98
N ASP A 65 2.19 -6.28 14.86
CA ASP A 65 2.34 -6.88 13.53
C ASP A 65 3.79 -6.78 13.03
N SER A 66 4.03 -7.33 11.86
CA SER A 66 5.38 -7.33 11.26
C SER A 66 5.93 -5.92 11.01
N GLU A 67 5.06 -4.94 10.72
CA GLU A 67 5.47 -3.55 10.50
C GLU A 67 5.91 -2.91 11.82
N LEU A 68 5.08 -2.97 12.84
CA LEU A 68 5.44 -2.45 14.17
C LEU A 68 6.65 -3.20 14.76
N TYR A 69 6.73 -4.50 14.57
CA TYR A 69 7.89 -5.29 14.98
C TYR A 69 9.19 -4.79 14.33
N ASN A 70 9.17 -4.52 13.04
CA ASN A 70 10.32 -3.98 12.33
C ASN A 70 10.71 -2.59 12.83
N ILE A 71 9.73 -1.72 13.08
CA ILE A 71 10.00 -0.40 13.67
C ILE A 71 10.71 -0.55 15.02
N LEU A 72 10.24 -1.44 15.88
CA LEU A 72 10.77 -1.63 17.23
C LEU A 72 12.20 -2.20 17.25
N PHE A 73 12.52 -3.11 16.33
CA PHE A 73 13.72 -3.95 16.40
C PHE A 73 14.73 -3.72 15.26
N SER A 74 14.47 -2.84 14.29
CA SER A 74 15.35 -2.65 13.12
C SER A 74 16.73 -2.00 13.39
N ASN A 75 17.00 -1.49 14.60
CA ASN A 75 18.29 -0.89 14.97
C ASN A 75 19.00 -1.60 16.13
N SER A 76 18.49 -2.72 16.59
CA SER A 76 19.29 -3.55 17.48
C SER A 76 20.34 -4.24 16.61
N ASN A 77 21.63 -3.96 16.86
CA ASN A 77 22.73 -4.85 16.50
C ASN A 77 22.58 -6.16 17.29
N ILE A 78 21.42 -6.75 17.22
CA ILE A 78 21.26 -8.14 17.55
C ILE A 78 21.92 -8.84 16.40
N ASN A 79 23.03 -9.55 16.66
CA ASN A 79 23.41 -10.68 15.84
C ASN A 79 22.14 -11.47 15.61
N THR A 80 21.45 -11.14 14.55
CA THR A 80 20.42 -11.97 13.97
C THR A 80 21.17 -13.17 13.41
N THR A 81 21.48 -14.14 14.28
CA THR A 81 21.29 -15.51 13.82
C THR A 81 19.94 -15.42 13.13
N VAL A 82 19.99 -15.49 11.80
CA VAL A 82 18.82 -15.52 10.93
C VAL A 82 17.85 -16.46 11.64
N ARG A 83 16.86 -15.89 12.37
CA ARG A 83 15.74 -16.70 12.81
C ARG A 83 15.13 -17.13 11.51
N GLU A 84 15.43 -18.35 11.11
CA GLU A 84 14.69 -19.03 10.06
C GLU A 84 13.22 -18.71 10.35
N ARG A 85 12.59 -17.97 9.44
CA ARG A 85 11.15 -17.75 9.54
C ARG A 85 10.57 -19.14 9.68
N LEU A 86 10.03 -19.45 10.86
CA LEU A 86 9.38 -20.73 11.08
C LEU A 86 8.30 -20.83 10.01
N VAL A 87 8.59 -21.57 8.98
CA VAL A 87 7.59 -21.93 7.97
C VAL A 87 6.64 -22.85 8.70
N ILE A 88 5.44 -22.34 8.96
CA ILE A 88 4.39 -23.15 9.58
C ILE A 88 3.95 -24.15 8.54
N ASP A 89 4.21 -25.43 8.81
CA ASP A 89 3.92 -26.55 7.92
C ASP A 89 2.42 -26.64 7.56
N GLN A 90 1.54 -26.25 8.50
CA GLN A 90 0.10 -26.27 8.27
C GLN A 90 -0.59 -25.06 8.92
N SER A 91 -1.29 -24.29 8.11
CA SER A 91 -2.15 -23.20 8.57
C SER A 91 -3.57 -23.72 8.83
N ASN A 92 -4.21 -23.30 9.92
CA ASN A 92 -5.62 -23.55 10.14
C ASN A 92 -6.45 -22.73 9.15
N THR A 93 -7.14 -23.41 8.24
CA THR A 93 -8.06 -22.80 7.28
C THR A 93 -9.48 -23.22 7.59
N TYR A 94 -10.44 -22.30 7.44
CA TYR A 94 -11.86 -22.57 7.56
C TYR A 94 -12.64 -21.78 6.51
N GLU A 95 -13.75 -22.33 6.04
CA GLU A 95 -14.62 -21.64 5.10
C GLU A 95 -15.59 -20.72 5.85
N SER A 96 -15.74 -19.49 5.36
CA SER A 96 -16.71 -18.53 5.85
C SER A 96 -17.55 -18.02 4.68
N GLN A 97 -18.87 -18.13 4.79
CA GLN A 97 -19.77 -17.54 3.79
C GLN A 97 -19.92 -16.05 4.06
N LYS A 98 -19.46 -15.24 3.09
CA LYS A 98 -19.71 -13.79 3.06
C LYS A 98 -20.53 -13.43 1.83
N THR A 99 -21.64 -12.73 2.04
CA THR A 99 -22.41 -12.12 0.95
C THR A 99 -21.68 -10.84 0.54
N LEU A 100 -21.04 -10.87 -0.62
CA LEU A 100 -20.38 -9.68 -1.17
C LEU A 100 -21.26 -9.09 -2.28
N PRO A 101 -21.39 -7.75 -2.37
CA PRO A 101 -22.09 -7.13 -3.48
C PRO A 101 -21.37 -7.41 -4.80
N ILE A 102 -22.10 -7.93 -5.79
CA ILE A 102 -21.55 -8.22 -7.13
C ILE A 102 -21.44 -6.91 -7.91
N ARG A 103 -20.26 -6.62 -8.42
CA ARG A 103 -20.01 -5.47 -9.28
C ARG A 103 -20.35 -5.81 -10.73
N ILE A 104 -21.52 -5.38 -11.20
CA ILE A 104 -21.97 -5.61 -12.57
C ILE A 104 -21.23 -4.65 -13.51
N GLY A 105 -20.71 -5.17 -14.64
CA GLY A 105 -20.03 -4.38 -15.67
C GLY A 105 -18.51 -4.23 -15.49
N GLN A 106 -17.93 -4.68 -14.39
CA GLN A 106 -16.48 -4.59 -14.16
C GLN A 106 -15.67 -5.38 -15.21
N SER A 107 -16.17 -6.52 -15.67
CA SER A 107 -15.53 -7.32 -16.71
C SER A 107 -15.47 -6.59 -18.07
N ASN A 108 -16.56 -5.90 -18.44
CA ASN A 108 -16.63 -5.12 -19.67
C ASN A 108 -15.73 -3.88 -19.59
N PHE A 109 -15.71 -3.19 -18.46
CA PHE A 109 -14.77 -2.09 -18.22
C PHE A 109 -13.33 -2.55 -18.38
N SER A 110 -12.93 -3.62 -17.69
CA SER A 110 -11.56 -4.16 -17.77
C SER A 110 -11.17 -4.57 -19.18
N LYS A 111 -12.10 -5.17 -19.94
CA LYS A 111 -11.88 -5.50 -21.34
C LYS A 111 -11.65 -4.24 -22.17
N ASN A 112 -12.54 -3.25 -22.09
CA ASN A 112 -12.44 -2.01 -22.86
C ASN A 112 -11.15 -1.25 -22.56
N VAL A 113 -10.72 -1.23 -21.30
CA VAL A 113 -9.44 -0.61 -20.91
C VAL A 113 -8.26 -1.34 -21.54
N ARG A 114 -8.23 -2.69 -21.52
CA ARG A 114 -7.17 -3.43 -22.19
C ARG A 114 -7.16 -3.21 -23.71
N ASP A 115 -8.33 -3.18 -24.35
CA ASP A 115 -8.48 -2.89 -25.78
C ASP A 115 -7.97 -1.48 -26.11
N ASN A 116 -8.15 -0.51 -25.18
CA ASN A 116 -7.69 0.86 -25.32
C ASN A 116 -6.16 0.99 -25.40
N PHE A 117 -5.44 0.09 -24.74
CA PHE A 117 -3.97 0.03 -24.74
C PHE A 117 -3.40 -1.15 -25.53
N ASN A 118 -4.13 -1.68 -26.51
CA ASN A 118 -3.69 -2.80 -27.38
C ASN A 118 -3.24 -4.04 -26.58
N HIS A 119 -3.83 -4.30 -25.42
CA HIS A 119 -3.49 -5.42 -24.52
C HIS A 119 -2.02 -5.43 -24.08
N ILE A 120 -1.45 -4.26 -23.83
CA ILE A 120 -0.08 -4.11 -23.28
C ILE A 120 -0.15 -3.23 -22.04
N CYS A 121 0.67 -3.54 -21.04
CA CYS A 121 0.81 -2.68 -19.86
C CYS A 121 1.26 -1.27 -20.29
N CYS A 122 0.51 -0.24 -19.87
CA CYS A 122 0.79 1.14 -20.27
C CYS A 122 1.96 1.78 -19.53
N PHE A 123 2.47 1.14 -18.48
CA PHE A 123 3.64 1.66 -17.76
C PHE A 123 4.87 1.70 -18.69
N PRO A 124 5.72 2.76 -18.62
CA PRO A 124 6.91 2.88 -19.47
C PRO A 124 7.81 1.64 -19.37
N ASN A 125 8.37 1.22 -20.50
CA ASN A 125 9.31 0.10 -20.59
C ASN A 125 8.76 -1.26 -20.08
N CYS A 126 7.45 -1.39 -19.87
CA CYS A 126 6.81 -2.65 -19.49
C CYS A 126 6.17 -3.31 -20.71
N GLU A 127 6.68 -4.47 -21.11
CA GLU A 127 6.20 -5.21 -22.29
C GLU A 127 5.26 -6.38 -21.94
N VAL A 128 4.68 -6.37 -20.75
CA VAL A 128 3.70 -7.40 -20.35
C VAL A 128 2.44 -7.25 -21.19
N ALA A 129 2.12 -8.30 -21.96
CA ALA A 129 0.97 -8.36 -22.88
C ALA A 129 0.08 -9.60 -22.64
N ASP A 130 0.48 -10.53 -21.76
CA ASP A 130 -0.33 -11.68 -21.43
C ASP A 130 -1.59 -11.26 -20.64
N SER A 131 -2.76 -11.65 -21.13
CA SER A 131 -4.05 -11.25 -20.59
C SER A 131 -4.27 -11.71 -19.13
N SER A 132 -3.61 -12.79 -18.71
CA SER A 132 -3.69 -13.31 -17.33
C SER A 132 -2.95 -12.40 -16.33
N PHE A 133 -2.00 -11.58 -16.81
CA PHE A 133 -1.26 -10.64 -16.00
C PHE A 133 -1.71 -9.19 -16.18
N LEU A 134 -2.72 -8.92 -17.04
CA LEU A 134 -3.21 -7.57 -17.32
C LEU A 134 -4.52 -7.27 -16.62
N ILE A 135 -4.59 -6.10 -16.01
CA ILE A 135 -5.79 -5.56 -15.36
C ILE A 135 -6.19 -4.25 -16.04
N GLY A 136 -7.50 -4.05 -16.22
CA GLY A 136 -8.07 -2.73 -16.47
C GLY A 136 -8.32 -2.04 -15.13
N ALA A 137 -7.34 -1.28 -14.67
CA ALA A 137 -7.33 -0.59 -13.38
C ALA A 137 -8.13 0.70 -13.43
N HIS A 138 -8.96 1.01 -12.43
CA HIS A 138 -9.61 2.29 -12.30
C HIS A 138 -8.65 3.35 -11.73
N ILE A 139 -8.60 4.52 -12.33
CA ILE A 139 -7.88 5.70 -11.80
C ILE A 139 -8.67 6.27 -10.60
N ALA A 140 -9.90 6.73 -10.81
CA ALA A 140 -10.85 6.98 -9.74
C ALA A 140 -11.55 5.67 -9.41
N ARG A 141 -11.45 5.19 -8.17
CA ARG A 141 -11.97 3.89 -7.77
C ARG A 141 -13.48 3.80 -7.97
N TRP A 142 -13.96 2.57 -8.09
CA TRP A 142 -15.38 2.25 -8.17
C TRP A 142 -16.21 2.88 -7.03
N SER A 143 -15.64 2.99 -5.83
CA SER A 143 -16.27 3.61 -4.66
C SER A 143 -16.30 5.14 -4.72
N ASP A 144 -15.33 5.76 -5.40
CA ASP A 144 -15.09 7.19 -5.31
C ASP A 144 -15.98 7.99 -6.28
N ASN A 145 -16.33 7.39 -7.41
CA ASN A 145 -17.14 8.06 -8.42
C ASN A 145 -18.04 7.07 -9.18
N SER A 146 -19.34 7.09 -8.88
CA SER A 146 -20.31 6.18 -9.50
C SER A 146 -20.53 6.44 -11.00
N GLU A 147 -20.39 7.68 -11.46
CA GLU A 147 -20.64 8.07 -12.85
C GLU A 147 -19.51 7.62 -13.79
N SER A 148 -18.30 7.43 -13.26
CA SER A 148 -17.12 7.07 -14.04
C SER A 148 -16.82 5.56 -14.09
N ARG A 149 -17.65 4.73 -13.43
CA ARG A 149 -17.39 3.29 -13.26
C ARG A 149 -17.20 2.51 -14.56
N GLY A 150 -17.97 2.83 -15.58
CA GLY A 150 -17.89 2.18 -16.89
C GLY A 150 -17.07 2.96 -17.93
N ASN A 151 -16.51 4.11 -17.57
CA ASN A 151 -15.85 4.99 -18.52
C ASN A 151 -14.41 4.52 -18.79
N THR A 152 -14.11 4.15 -20.03
CA THR A 152 -12.78 3.69 -20.45
C THR A 152 -11.68 4.74 -20.21
N SER A 153 -12.01 6.05 -20.30
CA SER A 153 -11.06 7.14 -20.00
C SER A 153 -10.68 7.24 -18.49
N ASN A 154 -11.36 6.48 -17.62
CA ASN A 154 -11.05 6.32 -16.20
C ASN A 154 -10.19 5.09 -15.93
N GLY A 155 -9.57 4.50 -16.94
CA GLY A 155 -8.85 3.23 -16.81
C GLY A 155 -7.44 3.25 -17.36
N LEU A 156 -6.55 2.50 -16.69
CA LEU A 156 -5.19 2.19 -17.13
C LEU A 156 -5.06 0.68 -17.34
N CYS A 157 -4.48 0.27 -18.47
CA CYS A 157 -4.09 -1.13 -18.64
C CYS A 157 -2.75 -1.36 -17.95
N LEU A 158 -2.74 -2.05 -16.84
CA LEU A 158 -1.55 -2.30 -16.04
C LEU A 158 -1.34 -3.81 -15.85
N CYS A 159 -0.08 -4.22 -15.75
CA CYS A 159 0.21 -5.57 -15.23
C CYS A 159 -0.01 -5.62 -13.72
N LEU A 160 -0.14 -6.82 -13.16
CA LEU A 160 -0.41 -7.04 -11.73
C LEU A 160 0.55 -6.27 -10.81
N PHE A 161 1.83 -6.19 -11.18
CA PHE A 161 2.81 -5.44 -10.40
C PHE A 161 2.56 -3.94 -10.45
N HIS A 162 2.38 -3.36 -11.65
CA HIS A 162 2.15 -1.93 -11.81
C HIS A 162 0.77 -1.50 -11.30
N ASP A 163 -0.26 -2.35 -11.42
CA ASP A 163 -1.56 -2.09 -10.79
C ASP A 163 -1.42 -1.98 -9.27
N LYS A 164 -0.73 -2.93 -8.64
CA LYS A 164 -0.49 -2.87 -7.20
C LYS A 164 0.34 -1.66 -6.80
N ALA A 165 1.38 -1.33 -7.56
CA ALA A 165 2.24 -0.18 -7.32
C ALA A 165 1.46 1.15 -7.43
N PHE A 166 0.59 1.30 -8.45
CA PHE A 166 -0.30 2.44 -8.61
C PHE A 166 -1.30 2.53 -7.46
N GLU A 167 -1.95 1.42 -7.13
CA GLU A 167 -2.97 1.34 -6.08
C GLU A 167 -2.45 1.82 -4.71
N ILE A 168 -1.22 1.46 -4.34
CA ILE A 168 -0.60 1.86 -3.07
C ILE A 168 0.19 3.18 -3.16
N GLY A 169 0.23 3.80 -4.34
CA GLY A 169 0.87 5.09 -4.57
C GLY A 169 2.39 5.07 -4.59
N LEU A 170 3.02 3.97 -5.03
CA LEU A 170 4.46 3.96 -5.34
C LEU A 170 4.78 4.84 -6.53
N PHE A 171 3.84 4.96 -7.45
CA PHE A 171 3.82 5.97 -8.49
C PHE A 171 2.39 6.48 -8.71
N THR A 172 2.30 7.61 -9.34
CA THR A 172 1.08 8.16 -9.94
C THR A 172 1.41 8.71 -11.32
N LEU A 173 0.45 9.38 -11.95
CA LEU A 173 0.68 10.14 -13.16
C LEU A 173 0.46 11.62 -12.86
N ASP A 174 1.21 12.48 -13.54
CA ASP A 174 0.96 13.92 -13.56
C ASP A 174 -0.11 14.30 -14.59
N ASP A 175 -0.38 15.60 -14.76
CA ASP A 175 -1.36 16.12 -15.73
C ASP A 175 -0.97 15.86 -17.19
N ASN A 176 0.29 15.52 -17.48
CA ASN A 176 0.78 15.15 -18.81
C ASN A 176 0.80 13.63 -19.01
N LEU A 177 0.22 12.86 -18.11
CA LEU A 177 0.25 11.39 -18.07
C LEU A 177 1.67 10.82 -17.99
N SER A 178 2.61 11.57 -17.40
CA SER A 178 3.94 11.09 -17.10
C SER A 178 3.99 10.48 -15.69
N VAL A 179 4.80 9.45 -15.54
CA VAL A 179 5.01 8.79 -14.24
C VAL A 179 5.60 9.79 -13.24
N SER A 180 4.99 9.91 -12.10
CA SER A 180 5.45 10.74 -10.99
C SER A 180 5.57 9.90 -9.73
N ILE A 181 6.70 10.01 -9.04
CA ILE A 181 7.03 9.23 -7.85
C ILE A 181 7.25 10.14 -6.65
N ASP A 182 6.93 9.61 -5.47
CA ASP A 182 7.32 10.20 -4.19
C ASP A 182 8.53 9.42 -3.66
N ILE A 183 9.73 10.01 -3.79
CA ILE A 183 10.99 9.39 -3.41
C ILE A 183 11.03 9.09 -1.90
N GLU A 184 10.45 9.96 -1.07
CA GLU A 184 10.38 9.73 0.37
C GLU A 184 9.55 8.47 0.66
N ARG A 185 8.40 8.31 0.01
CA ARG A 185 7.57 7.11 0.14
C ARG A 185 8.29 5.85 -0.32
N LEU A 186 9.06 5.92 -1.41
CA LEU A 186 9.82 4.79 -1.92
C LEU A 186 10.90 4.31 -0.96
N SER A 187 11.47 5.19 -0.14
CA SER A 187 12.49 4.82 0.86
C SER A 187 12.02 3.83 1.92
N TYR A 188 10.70 3.69 2.12
CA TYR A 188 10.10 2.71 3.04
C TYR A 188 10.02 1.28 2.48
N TYR A 189 10.26 1.10 1.18
CA TYR A 189 10.18 -0.20 0.52
C TYR A 189 11.58 -0.76 0.30
N HIS A 190 11.83 -1.96 0.86
CA HIS A 190 13.14 -2.61 0.80
C HIS A 190 13.37 -3.42 -0.49
N SER A 191 12.41 -3.45 -1.40
CA SER A 191 12.53 -4.18 -2.67
C SER A 191 13.09 -3.29 -3.77
N PRO A 192 13.86 -3.84 -4.71
CA PRO A 192 14.33 -3.11 -5.87
C PRO A 192 13.15 -2.71 -6.76
N ILE A 193 12.69 -1.49 -6.59
CA ILE A 193 11.67 -0.84 -7.43
C ILE A 193 12.34 0.10 -8.45
N ASN A 194 13.58 -0.23 -8.83
CA ASN A 194 14.38 0.56 -9.74
C ASN A 194 13.63 0.87 -11.04
N GLN A 195 12.86 -0.07 -11.57
CA GLN A 195 12.05 0.15 -12.77
C GLN A 195 11.06 1.31 -12.59
N ILE A 196 10.45 1.45 -11.41
CA ILE A 196 9.54 2.58 -11.11
C ILE A 196 10.35 3.88 -11.02
N ILE A 197 11.49 3.85 -10.33
CA ILE A 197 12.35 5.03 -10.15
C ILE A 197 12.88 5.53 -11.51
N GLU A 198 13.37 4.63 -12.35
CA GLU A 198 13.93 4.93 -13.67
C GLU A 198 12.87 5.46 -14.66
N SER A 199 11.59 5.16 -14.40
CA SER A 199 10.47 5.63 -15.22
C SER A 199 9.94 7.00 -14.81
N ASN A 200 10.49 7.63 -13.77
CA ASN A 200 10.03 8.94 -13.32
C ASN A 200 10.16 9.99 -14.43
N GLY A 201 9.08 10.73 -14.70
CA GLY A 201 8.99 11.71 -15.76
C GLY A 201 8.74 11.13 -17.16
N GLN A 202 8.73 9.81 -17.34
CA GLN A 202 8.42 9.18 -18.62
C GLN A 202 6.89 9.09 -18.81
N ALA A 203 6.42 9.39 -20.03
CA ALA A 203 5.00 9.26 -20.38
C ALA A 203 4.59 7.79 -20.44
N ILE A 204 3.35 7.49 -20.05
CA ILE A 204 2.74 6.18 -20.28
C ILE A 204 2.55 5.95 -21.79
N LYS A 205 2.37 4.68 -22.18
CA LYS A 205 2.07 4.33 -23.58
C LYS A 205 0.75 4.94 -24.04
N ASP A 206 0.66 5.25 -25.33
CA ASP A 206 -0.50 5.86 -25.94
C ASP A 206 -1.76 5.00 -25.83
N SER A 207 -2.89 5.66 -25.66
CA SER A 207 -4.22 5.06 -25.64
C SER A 207 -5.07 5.53 -26.82
N LYS A 208 -5.95 4.66 -27.34
CA LYS A 208 -6.88 4.99 -28.43
C LYS A 208 -7.91 6.05 -28.02
N ILE A 209 -8.46 5.88 -26.82
CA ILE A 209 -9.36 6.84 -26.15
C ILE A 209 -8.51 7.56 -25.10
N PRO A 210 -8.38 8.89 -25.16
CA PRO A 210 -7.56 9.65 -24.22
C PRO A 210 -8.00 9.45 -22.78
N ILE A 211 -7.03 9.33 -21.88
CA ILE A 211 -7.27 9.30 -20.44
C ILE A 211 -7.76 10.67 -19.97
N ASN A 212 -8.81 10.68 -19.15
CA ASN A 212 -9.29 11.92 -18.56
C ASN A 212 -8.53 12.21 -17.26
N VAL A 213 -7.58 13.14 -17.33
CA VAL A 213 -6.71 13.53 -16.21
C VAL A 213 -7.49 14.00 -14.96
N LYS A 214 -8.75 14.40 -15.10
CA LYS A 214 -9.58 14.75 -13.93
C LYS A 214 -9.74 13.60 -12.95
N TYR A 215 -9.70 12.35 -13.40
CA TYR A 215 -9.78 11.19 -12.53
C TYR A 215 -8.53 11.02 -11.66
N LEU A 216 -7.39 11.54 -12.08
CA LEU A 216 -6.16 11.55 -11.27
C LEU A 216 -6.33 12.32 -9.96
N ARG A 217 -7.21 13.31 -9.91
CA ARG A 217 -7.49 14.06 -8.67
C ARG A 217 -8.00 13.15 -7.55
N HIS A 218 -8.84 12.16 -7.86
CA HIS A 218 -9.31 11.15 -6.91
C HIS A 218 -8.16 10.24 -6.45
N HIS A 219 -7.32 9.82 -7.39
CA HIS A 219 -6.15 9.01 -7.07
C HIS A 219 -5.18 9.79 -6.17
N TRP A 220 -4.83 11.05 -6.52
CA TRP A 220 -3.94 11.90 -5.74
C TRP A 220 -4.46 12.18 -4.33
N ALA A 221 -5.74 12.48 -4.18
CA ALA A 221 -6.34 12.67 -2.87
C ALA A 221 -6.19 11.42 -1.98
N ARG A 222 -6.38 10.23 -2.57
CA ARG A 222 -6.29 8.95 -1.88
C ARG A 222 -4.88 8.62 -1.42
N ILE A 223 -3.86 8.86 -2.26
CA ILE A 223 -2.46 8.55 -1.93
C ILE A 223 -1.73 9.71 -1.24
N GLY A 224 -2.37 10.86 -1.06
CA GLY A 224 -1.77 12.06 -0.47
C GLY A 224 -0.75 12.74 -1.40
N TYR A 225 -0.83 12.51 -2.70
CA TYR A 225 0.06 13.14 -3.69
C TYR A 225 -0.26 14.62 -3.87
N ARG A 226 0.80 15.45 -3.95
CA ARG A 226 0.70 16.90 -4.19
C ARG A 226 1.63 17.29 -5.33
N PRO A 227 1.12 17.50 -6.55
CA PRO A 227 1.95 17.73 -7.75
C PRO A 227 2.72 19.06 -7.76
N TRP A 228 2.46 19.95 -6.81
CA TRP A 228 3.04 21.28 -6.68
C TRP A 228 4.02 21.46 -5.53
N LYS A 229 4.66 20.38 -5.11
CA LYS A 229 5.79 20.45 -4.19
C LYS A 229 7.11 20.31 -4.92
#